data_6e77437b28528adb4d6f551bccd3e5bf
#
_entry.id   6e77437b28528adb4d6f551bccd3e5bf
#
_cell.length_a   1.000
_cell.length_b   1.000
_cell.length_c   1.000
_cell.angle_alpha   90.00
_cell.angle_beta   90.00
_cell.angle_gamma   90.00
#
_symmetry.space_group_name_H-M   'P 1'
#
loop_
_entity.id
_entity.type
_entity.pdbx_description
1 polymer ?
#
loop_
_entity_poly.entity_id
_entity_poly.type
_entity_poly.pdbx_seq_one_letter_code
_entity_poly.pdbx_strand_id
1 'polypeptide(L)'
;MAVELGASRLLAPYFSSSQIVWTIIIGTIMIAMALGNIWGGRSADKNPDPDKLYMRIIIAAIWIAAIPVLGKYIIIGISAALVFTISNNFLIWAAFLACMVIFVFPLFLLGTVTPSLVKYTVDSLDDSGKTVGSLNAFNTIGSIIGTFVPTFVTIPAVGTSITFLIFAGILLLLALLYFISTKGRKKQSA
;
A
#
# COMPACT_ATOMS: atom_id res chain seq x y z
N MET A 1 0.70 5.77 -3.88
CA MET A 1 -0.01 6.98 -4.40
C MET A 1 -1.52 6.89 -4.27
N ALA A 2 -2.24 5.96 -4.97
CA ALA A 2 -3.71 5.88 -4.89
C ALA A 2 -4.25 5.72 -3.45
N VAL A 3 -3.60 4.90 -2.62
CA VAL A 3 -3.97 4.71 -1.21
C VAL A 3 -3.74 5.97 -0.37
N GLU A 4 -2.70 6.74 -0.65
CA GLU A 4 -2.42 8.02 0.06
C GLU A 4 -3.51 9.06 -0.20
N LEU A 5 -3.90 9.21 -1.47
CA LEU A 5 -4.97 10.12 -1.85
C LEU A 5 -6.32 9.65 -1.28
N GLY A 6 -6.59 8.35 -1.33
CA GLY A 6 -7.75 7.75 -0.71
C GLY A 6 -7.76 7.94 0.81
N ALA A 7 -6.59 7.80 1.47
CA ALA A 7 -6.45 8.00 2.91
C ALA A 7 -6.83 9.41 3.34
N SER A 8 -6.35 10.42 2.63
CA SER A 8 -6.69 11.81 2.94
C SER A 8 -8.19 12.09 2.83
N ARG A 9 -8.84 11.52 1.80
CA ARG A 9 -10.29 11.65 1.62
C ARG A 9 -11.09 10.87 2.66
N LEU A 10 -10.59 9.69 3.07
CA LEU A 10 -11.23 8.87 4.09
C LEU A 10 -11.17 9.52 5.48
N LEU A 11 -10.05 10.18 5.81
CA LEU A 11 -9.82 10.79 7.11
C LEU A 11 -10.40 12.21 7.23
N ALA A 12 -10.58 12.93 6.12
CA ALA A 12 -11.06 14.30 6.11
C ALA A 12 -12.37 14.55 6.90
N PRO A 13 -13.39 13.70 6.84
CA PRO A 13 -14.63 13.90 7.60
C PRO A 13 -14.45 13.81 9.12
N TYR A 14 -13.39 13.16 9.60
CA TYR A 14 -13.14 12.94 11.03
C TYR A 14 -12.11 13.87 11.64
N PHE A 15 -11.09 14.23 10.86
CA PHE A 15 -9.93 14.98 11.35
C PHE A 15 -9.69 16.30 10.61
N SER A 16 -10.63 16.72 9.77
CA SER A 16 -10.48 17.84 8.84
C SER A 16 -9.37 17.65 7.80
N SER A 17 -9.29 18.54 6.82
CA SER A 17 -8.23 18.55 5.79
C SER A 17 -7.09 19.49 6.16
N SER A 18 -6.65 19.48 7.43
CA SER A 18 -5.55 20.35 7.88
C SER A 18 -4.20 19.85 7.35
N GLN A 19 -3.26 20.79 7.21
CA GLN A 19 -1.89 20.46 6.80
C GLN A 19 -1.21 19.47 7.76
N ILE A 20 -1.56 19.52 9.05
CA ILE A 20 -1.05 18.60 10.07
C ILE A 20 -1.49 17.16 9.76
N VAL A 21 -2.77 16.95 9.46
CA VAL A 21 -3.29 15.63 9.09
C VAL A 21 -2.64 15.09 7.82
N TRP A 22 -2.44 15.96 6.82
CA TRP A 22 -1.69 15.61 5.61
C TRP A 22 -0.26 15.15 5.92
N THR A 23 0.45 15.88 6.77
CA THR A 23 1.82 15.53 7.19
C THR A 23 1.85 14.17 7.91
N ILE A 24 0.87 13.89 8.77
CA ILE A 24 0.74 12.60 9.47
C ILE A 24 0.53 11.47 8.47
N ILE A 25 -0.38 11.63 7.51
CA ILE A 25 -0.66 10.61 6.50
C ILE A 25 0.60 10.30 5.70
N ILE A 26 1.23 11.32 5.11
CA ILE A 26 2.42 11.14 4.28
C ILE A 26 3.56 10.53 5.09
N GLY A 27 3.86 11.09 6.27
CA GLY A 27 4.94 10.60 7.13
C GLY A 27 4.75 9.14 7.55
N THR A 28 3.55 8.77 7.97
CA THR A 28 3.22 7.39 8.36
C THR A 28 3.38 6.42 7.19
N ILE A 29 2.90 6.80 6.01
CA ILE A 29 3.00 5.97 4.80
C ILE A 29 4.46 5.80 4.36
N MET A 30 5.23 6.89 4.36
CA MET A 30 6.66 6.84 4.00
C MET A 30 7.46 5.96 4.97
N ILE A 31 7.21 6.05 6.27
CA ILE A 31 7.84 5.18 7.27
C ILE A 31 7.48 3.71 7.01
N ALA A 32 6.20 3.41 6.79
CA ALA A 32 5.75 2.06 6.50
C ALA A 32 6.43 1.47 5.25
N MET A 33 6.50 2.24 4.16
CA MET A 33 7.15 1.82 2.93
C MET A 33 8.67 1.67 3.09
N ALA A 34 9.34 2.57 3.82
CA ALA A 34 10.77 2.48 4.08
C ALA A 34 11.11 1.21 4.89
N LEU A 35 10.36 0.91 5.93
CA LEU A 35 10.52 -0.33 6.71
C LEU A 35 10.21 -1.57 5.85
N GLY A 36 9.19 -1.49 5.00
CA GLY A 36 8.85 -2.52 4.02
C GLY A 36 9.98 -2.78 3.03
N ASN A 37 10.59 -1.73 2.49
CA ASN A 37 11.73 -1.83 1.58
C ASN A 37 12.93 -2.51 2.25
N ILE A 38 13.29 -2.11 3.48
CA ILE A 38 14.41 -2.69 4.23
C ILE A 38 14.16 -4.17 4.51
N TRP A 39 12.98 -4.50 5.02
CA TRP A 39 12.63 -5.88 5.35
C TRP A 39 12.46 -6.75 4.11
N GLY A 40 11.84 -6.21 3.06
CA GLY A 40 11.64 -6.87 1.78
C GLY A 40 12.95 -7.25 1.11
N GLY A 41 13.94 -6.33 1.09
CA GLY A 41 15.27 -6.59 0.57
C GLY A 41 15.96 -7.72 1.33
N ARG A 42 16.02 -7.62 2.66
CA ARG A 42 16.61 -8.69 3.51
C ARG A 42 15.90 -10.04 3.35
N SER A 43 14.59 -10.02 3.18
CA SER A 43 13.80 -11.25 2.98
C SER A 43 14.04 -11.88 1.62
N ALA A 44 14.17 -11.08 0.56
CA ALA A 44 14.48 -11.54 -0.79
C ALA A 44 15.91 -12.08 -0.90
N ASP A 45 16.87 -11.49 -0.18
CA ASP A 45 18.25 -11.99 -0.13
C ASP A 45 18.37 -13.36 0.54
N LYS A 46 17.60 -13.59 1.62
CA LYS A 46 17.64 -14.88 2.34
C LYS A 46 16.92 -16.00 1.60
N ASN A 47 15.84 -15.70 0.95
CA ASN A 47 15.00 -16.69 0.26
C ASN A 47 14.26 -16.04 -0.91
N PRO A 48 14.86 -16.04 -2.11
CA PRO A 48 14.28 -15.46 -3.31
C PRO A 48 13.14 -16.33 -3.85
N ASP A 49 11.95 -16.19 -3.27
CA ASP A 49 10.76 -16.95 -3.62
C ASP A 49 9.66 -15.97 -4.09
N PRO A 50 9.36 -15.95 -5.41
CA PRO A 50 8.31 -15.09 -5.94
C PRO A 50 6.92 -15.40 -5.36
N ASP A 51 6.62 -16.65 -5.00
CA ASP A 51 5.32 -17.03 -4.44
C ASP A 51 5.04 -16.26 -3.12
N LYS A 52 6.08 -16.03 -2.31
CA LYS A 52 5.97 -15.24 -1.07
C LYS A 52 5.67 -13.77 -1.35
N LEU A 53 6.25 -13.21 -2.42
CA LEU A 53 5.98 -11.82 -2.80
C LEU A 53 4.51 -11.64 -3.19
N TYR A 54 4.01 -12.53 -4.08
CA TYR A 54 2.62 -12.43 -4.52
C TYR A 54 1.62 -12.72 -3.39
N MET A 55 1.96 -13.60 -2.44
CA MET A 55 1.16 -13.79 -1.23
C MET A 55 1.07 -12.51 -0.38
N ARG A 56 2.16 -11.78 -0.22
CA ARG A 56 2.16 -10.47 0.48
C ARG A 56 1.28 -9.44 -0.24
N ILE A 57 1.31 -9.43 -1.58
CA ILE A 57 0.44 -8.56 -2.38
C ILE A 57 -1.03 -8.91 -2.17
N ILE A 58 -1.39 -10.20 -2.11
CA ILE A 58 -2.77 -10.64 -1.83
C ILE A 58 -3.21 -10.17 -0.45
N ILE A 59 -2.39 -10.37 0.57
CA ILE A 59 -2.71 -9.95 1.95
C ILE A 59 -2.90 -8.43 2.01
N ALA A 60 -2.00 -7.66 1.39
CA ALA A 60 -2.12 -6.20 1.32
C ALA A 60 -3.38 -5.76 0.58
N ALA A 61 -3.72 -6.41 -0.53
CA ALA A 61 -4.90 -6.10 -1.32
C ALA A 61 -6.20 -6.38 -0.56
N ILE A 62 -6.30 -7.52 0.15
CA ILE A 62 -7.45 -7.84 1.01
C ILE A 62 -7.60 -6.79 2.12
N TRP A 63 -6.49 -6.39 2.75
CA TRP A 63 -6.52 -5.35 3.77
C TRP A 63 -6.98 -4.00 3.20
N ILE A 64 -6.45 -3.59 2.05
CA ILE A 64 -6.85 -2.36 1.37
C ILE A 64 -8.33 -2.40 1.00
N ALA A 65 -8.86 -3.53 0.54
CA ALA A 65 -10.28 -3.72 0.27
C ALA A 65 -11.14 -3.60 1.53
N ALA A 66 -10.61 -3.97 2.69
CA ALA A 66 -11.31 -3.87 3.97
C ALA A 66 -11.31 -2.44 4.56
N ILE A 67 -10.38 -1.57 4.15
CA ILE A 67 -10.24 -0.20 4.70
C ILE A 67 -11.54 0.62 4.65
N PRO A 68 -12.31 0.65 3.56
CA PRO A 68 -13.53 1.46 3.53
C PRO A 68 -14.58 1.07 4.57
N VAL A 69 -14.60 -0.21 4.96
CA VAL A 69 -15.54 -0.73 5.96
C VAL A 69 -14.94 -0.62 7.36
N LEU A 70 -13.77 -1.19 7.58
CA LEU A 70 -13.12 -1.25 8.89
C LEU A 70 -12.57 0.10 9.35
N GLY A 71 -12.08 0.93 8.41
CA GLY A 71 -11.46 2.22 8.72
C GLY A 71 -12.37 3.14 9.52
N LYS A 72 -13.66 3.20 9.16
CA LYS A 72 -14.65 3.98 9.89
C LYS A 72 -14.75 3.55 11.38
N TYR A 73 -14.83 2.26 11.64
CA TYR A 73 -14.96 1.75 13.02
C TYR A 73 -13.67 1.94 13.82
N ILE A 74 -12.51 1.77 13.18
CA ILE A 74 -11.19 2.00 13.79
C ILE A 74 -11.05 3.47 14.18
N ILE A 75 -11.37 4.40 13.28
CA ILE A 75 -11.31 5.84 13.53
C ILE A 75 -12.21 6.24 14.70
N ILE A 76 -13.47 5.80 14.69
CA ILE A 76 -14.43 6.11 15.75
C ILE A 76 -13.95 5.52 17.09
N GLY A 77 -13.50 4.25 17.11
CA GLY A 77 -13.01 3.60 18.32
C GLY A 77 -11.80 4.30 18.93
N ILE A 78 -10.82 4.66 18.12
CA ILE A 78 -9.61 5.39 18.57
C ILE A 78 -9.99 6.78 19.08
N SER A 79 -10.83 7.51 18.33
CA SER A 79 -11.26 8.84 18.74
C SER A 79 -12.05 8.83 20.06
N ALA A 80 -12.93 7.85 20.24
CA ALA A 80 -13.67 7.67 21.49
C ALA A 80 -12.77 7.34 22.68
N ALA A 81 -11.76 6.48 22.47
CA ALA A 81 -10.81 6.12 23.53
C ALA A 81 -9.95 7.31 23.97
N LEU A 82 -9.54 8.15 23.02
CA LEU A 82 -8.64 9.27 23.29
C LEU A 82 -9.33 10.52 23.84
N VAL A 83 -10.62 10.70 23.57
CA VAL A 83 -11.39 11.87 24.03
C VAL A 83 -11.38 12.00 25.56
N PHE A 84 -11.32 10.89 26.28
CA PHE A 84 -11.29 10.86 27.76
C PHE A 84 -9.87 10.95 28.34
N THR A 85 -8.84 10.75 27.51
CA THR A 85 -7.44 10.60 27.99
C THR A 85 -6.60 11.84 27.71
N ILE A 86 -6.86 12.53 26.60
CA ILE A 86 -6.03 13.65 26.12
C ILE A 86 -6.95 14.85 25.84
N SER A 87 -6.84 15.92 26.65
CA SER A 87 -7.70 17.10 26.52
C SER A 87 -7.24 18.07 25.41
N ASN A 88 -5.92 18.22 25.21
CA ASN A 88 -5.36 19.10 24.18
C ASN A 88 -4.74 18.26 23.05
N ASN A 89 -5.01 18.59 21.78
CA ASN A 89 -4.47 17.91 20.60
C ASN A 89 -4.92 16.45 20.39
N PHE A 90 -6.02 16.00 21.03
CA PHE A 90 -6.50 14.63 20.90
C PHE A 90 -6.76 14.23 19.43
N LEU A 91 -7.21 15.17 18.58
CA LEU A 91 -7.45 14.93 17.16
C LEU A 91 -6.17 14.56 16.40
N ILE A 92 -5.04 15.16 16.76
CA ILE A 92 -3.74 14.90 16.12
C ILE A 92 -3.29 13.48 16.48
N TRP A 93 -3.37 13.10 17.76
CA TRP A 93 -3.01 11.76 18.21
C TRP A 93 -3.96 10.70 17.68
N ALA A 94 -5.26 10.99 17.62
CA ALA A 94 -6.24 10.09 17.04
C ALA A 94 -5.99 9.86 15.54
N ALA A 95 -5.69 10.92 14.78
CA ALA A 95 -5.32 10.80 13.38
C ALA A 95 -4.05 9.97 13.18
N PHE A 96 -3.01 10.21 13.99
CA PHE A 96 -1.76 9.46 13.93
C PHE A 96 -1.95 7.97 14.21
N LEU A 97 -2.63 7.62 15.29
CA LEU A 97 -2.90 6.22 15.65
C LEU A 97 -3.82 5.54 14.63
N ALA A 98 -4.84 6.23 14.14
CA ALA A 98 -5.70 5.70 13.09
C ALA A 98 -4.91 5.42 11.80
N CYS A 99 -4.04 6.33 11.37
CA CYS A 99 -3.15 6.12 10.23
C CYS A 99 -2.23 4.92 10.45
N MET A 100 -1.63 4.80 11.64
CA MET A 100 -0.76 3.68 11.99
C MET A 100 -1.48 2.33 11.87
N VAL A 101 -2.67 2.21 12.43
CA VAL A 101 -3.42 0.95 12.44
C VAL A 101 -3.95 0.59 11.04
N ILE A 102 -4.46 1.60 10.31
CA ILE A 102 -5.14 1.35 9.03
C ILE A 102 -4.15 1.14 7.89
N PHE A 103 -3.08 1.97 7.81
CA PHE A 103 -2.25 2.07 6.60
C PHE A 103 -0.87 1.44 6.72
N VAL A 104 -0.27 1.36 7.92
CA VAL A 104 1.11 0.85 8.06
C VAL A 104 1.22 -0.59 7.58
N PHE A 105 0.32 -1.46 7.98
CA PHE A 105 0.40 -2.87 7.65
C PHE A 105 0.35 -3.15 6.13
N PRO A 106 -0.66 -2.69 5.37
CA PRO A 106 -0.71 -2.96 3.94
C PRO A 106 0.41 -2.27 3.17
N LEU A 107 0.80 -1.05 3.56
CA LEU A 107 1.85 -0.30 2.87
C LEU A 107 3.25 -0.83 3.19
N PHE A 108 3.48 -1.35 4.39
CA PHE A 108 4.68 -2.11 4.71
C PHE A 108 4.83 -3.33 3.77
N LEU A 109 3.75 -4.09 3.57
CA LEU A 109 3.77 -5.23 2.65
C LEU A 109 4.03 -4.81 1.20
N LEU A 110 3.36 -3.75 0.74
CA LEU A 110 3.60 -3.22 -0.61
C LEU A 110 5.01 -2.64 -0.77
N GLY A 111 5.59 -2.07 0.28
CA GLY A 111 6.98 -1.64 0.29
C GLY A 111 7.97 -2.76 -0.02
N THR A 112 7.64 -4.02 0.28
CA THR A 112 8.53 -5.16 -0.02
C THR A 112 8.63 -5.49 -1.51
N VAL A 113 7.74 -4.94 -2.35
CA VAL A 113 7.61 -5.32 -3.76
C VAL A 113 8.83 -4.91 -4.56
N THR A 114 9.21 -3.63 -4.50
CA THR A 114 10.33 -3.09 -5.29
C THR A 114 11.65 -3.82 -5.05
N PRO A 115 12.14 -3.97 -3.80
CA PRO A 115 13.41 -4.66 -3.57
C PRO A 115 13.36 -6.14 -3.94
N SER A 116 12.20 -6.79 -3.77
CA SER A 116 12.04 -8.18 -4.18
C SER A 116 12.10 -8.33 -5.71
N LEU A 117 11.44 -7.44 -6.46
CA LEU A 117 11.49 -7.45 -7.93
C LEU A 117 12.92 -7.18 -8.44
N VAL A 118 13.63 -6.23 -7.84
CA VAL A 118 15.04 -5.98 -8.18
C VAL A 118 15.85 -7.27 -8.02
N LYS A 119 15.71 -7.97 -6.89
CA LYS A 119 16.44 -9.21 -6.61
C LYS A 119 16.12 -10.34 -7.59
N TYR A 120 14.87 -10.44 -8.06
CA TYR A 120 14.44 -11.49 -8.98
C TYR A 120 14.80 -11.21 -10.45
N THR A 121 15.10 -9.95 -10.79
CA THR A 121 15.31 -9.52 -12.18
C THR A 121 16.77 -9.22 -12.50
N VAL A 122 17.61 -8.94 -11.49
CA VAL A 122 19.04 -8.67 -11.68
C VAL A 122 19.81 -9.99 -11.72
N ASP A 123 20.28 -10.38 -12.91
CA ASP A 123 21.07 -11.61 -13.12
C ASP A 123 22.57 -11.34 -12.98
N SER A 124 23.05 -10.13 -13.31
CA SER A 124 24.47 -9.75 -13.28
C SER A 124 24.68 -8.32 -12.76
N LEU A 125 25.89 -8.03 -12.25
CA LEU A 125 26.26 -6.69 -11.80
C LEU A 125 26.33 -5.70 -12.97
N ASP A 126 26.75 -6.16 -14.15
CA ASP A 126 26.92 -5.31 -15.33
C ASP A 126 25.60 -4.73 -15.86
N ASP A 127 24.50 -5.49 -15.74
CA ASP A 127 23.16 -5.07 -16.17
C ASP A 127 22.30 -4.48 -15.03
N SER A 128 22.84 -4.42 -13.81
CA SER A 128 22.09 -3.98 -12.62
C SER A 128 21.53 -2.57 -12.75
N GLY A 129 22.32 -1.63 -13.28
CA GLY A 129 21.92 -0.23 -13.48
C GLY A 129 20.74 -0.09 -14.43
N LYS A 130 20.74 -0.79 -15.54
CA LYS A 130 19.65 -0.80 -16.53
C LYS A 130 18.36 -1.40 -15.96
N THR A 131 18.48 -2.51 -15.25
CA THR A 131 17.33 -3.20 -14.66
C THR A 131 16.69 -2.36 -13.55
N VAL A 132 17.49 -1.83 -12.62
CA VAL A 132 16.99 -0.95 -11.54
C VAL A 132 16.40 0.33 -12.12
N GLY A 133 17.04 0.93 -13.13
CA GLY A 133 16.50 2.11 -13.82
C GLY A 133 15.15 1.85 -14.46
N SER A 134 14.98 0.72 -15.15
CA SER A 134 13.72 0.32 -15.76
C SER A 134 12.62 0.09 -14.72
N LEU A 135 12.92 -0.62 -13.62
CA LEU A 135 11.97 -0.85 -12.53
C LEU A 135 11.53 0.46 -11.87
N ASN A 136 12.47 1.40 -11.67
CA ASN A 136 12.15 2.72 -11.13
C ASN A 136 11.30 3.54 -12.12
N ALA A 137 11.55 3.46 -13.41
CA ALA A 137 10.74 4.11 -14.43
C ALA A 137 9.30 3.58 -14.41
N PHE A 138 9.10 2.25 -14.38
CA PHE A 138 7.76 1.65 -14.26
C PHE A 138 7.08 2.02 -12.95
N ASN A 139 7.81 2.07 -11.83
CA ASN A 139 7.27 2.52 -10.54
C ASN A 139 6.80 3.98 -10.61
N THR A 140 7.57 4.85 -11.28
CA THR A 140 7.21 6.25 -11.48
C THR A 140 5.95 6.39 -12.35
N ILE A 141 5.88 5.66 -13.48
CA ILE A 141 4.70 5.64 -14.35
C ILE A 141 3.47 5.15 -13.57
N GLY A 142 3.62 4.05 -12.81
CA GLY A 142 2.58 3.54 -11.94
C GLY A 142 2.13 4.56 -10.88
N SER A 143 3.07 5.34 -10.34
CA SER A 143 2.77 6.41 -9.38
C SER A 143 2.00 7.57 -10.02
N ILE A 144 2.35 7.95 -11.25
CA ILE A 144 1.61 8.96 -12.03
C ILE A 144 0.16 8.48 -12.24
N ILE A 145 -0.03 7.27 -12.77
CA ILE A 145 -1.36 6.69 -12.97
C ILE A 145 -2.12 6.60 -11.64
N GLY A 146 -1.45 6.10 -10.58
CA GLY A 146 -2.02 5.98 -9.24
C GLY A 146 -2.32 7.31 -8.55
N THR A 147 -1.86 8.43 -9.08
CA THR A 147 -2.19 9.77 -8.62
C THR A 147 -3.31 10.40 -9.43
N PHE A 148 -3.18 10.40 -10.76
CA PHE A 148 -4.12 11.08 -11.64
C PHE A 148 -5.45 10.35 -11.77
N VAL A 149 -5.44 9.02 -11.94
CA VAL A 149 -6.68 8.25 -12.12
C VAL A 149 -7.60 8.32 -10.90
N PRO A 150 -7.13 8.11 -9.65
CA PRO A 150 -7.99 8.29 -8.50
C PRO A 150 -8.52 9.71 -8.36
N THR A 151 -7.68 10.70 -8.55
CA THR A 151 -8.04 12.10 -8.30
C THR A 151 -9.05 12.64 -9.29
N PHE A 152 -8.85 12.37 -10.58
CA PHE A 152 -9.65 12.98 -11.65
C PHE A 152 -10.76 12.08 -12.17
N VAL A 153 -10.65 10.77 -11.99
CA VAL A 153 -11.60 9.81 -12.59
C VAL A 153 -12.36 9.05 -11.51
N THR A 154 -11.68 8.20 -10.72
CA THR A 154 -12.43 7.23 -9.90
C THR A 154 -13.05 7.85 -8.65
N ILE A 155 -12.37 8.72 -7.93
CA ILE A 155 -12.95 9.39 -6.74
C ILE A 155 -14.14 10.27 -7.13
N PRO A 156 -14.07 11.13 -8.17
CA PRO A 156 -15.23 11.92 -8.59
C PRO A 156 -16.40 11.07 -9.14
N ALA A 157 -16.11 9.98 -9.84
CA ALA A 157 -17.13 9.16 -10.48
C ALA A 157 -17.83 8.19 -9.53
N VAL A 158 -17.08 7.50 -8.66
CA VAL A 158 -17.60 6.39 -7.84
C VAL A 158 -17.32 6.54 -6.34
N GLY A 159 -16.60 7.57 -5.95
CA GLY A 159 -16.26 7.87 -4.55
C GLY A 159 -15.05 7.10 -4.03
N THR A 160 -14.60 7.50 -2.83
CA THR A 160 -13.36 7.00 -2.22
C THR A 160 -13.44 5.50 -1.92
N SER A 161 -14.54 5.01 -1.37
CA SER A 161 -14.69 3.60 -0.98
C SER A 161 -14.59 2.65 -2.15
N ILE A 162 -15.28 2.95 -3.26
CA ILE A 162 -15.23 2.12 -4.47
C ILE A 162 -13.85 2.23 -5.13
N THR A 163 -13.20 3.37 -5.06
CA THR A 163 -11.83 3.55 -5.55
C THR A 163 -10.87 2.60 -4.82
N PHE A 164 -10.94 2.47 -3.50
CA PHE A 164 -10.14 1.49 -2.75
C PHE A 164 -10.39 0.06 -3.25
N LEU A 165 -11.66 -0.31 -3.47
CA LEU A 165 -12.03 -1.65 -3.96
C LEU A 165 -11.50 -1.90 -5.38
N ILE A 166 -11.55 -0.91 -6.27
CA ILE A 166 -11.00 -1.03 -7.63
C ILE A 166 -9.50 -1.31 -7.59
N PHE A 167 -8.72 -0.51 -6.87
CA PHE A 167 -7.26 -0.68 -6.79
C PHE A 167 -6.87 -1.97 -6.05
N ALA A 168 -7.59 -2.34 -5.00
CA ALA A 168 -7.42 -3.63 -4.33
C ALA A 168 -7.75 -4.81 -5.26
N GLY A 169 -8.82 -4.69 -6.05
CA GLY A 169 -9.22 -5.68 -7.05
C GLY A 169 -8.16 -5.87 -8.13
N ILE A 170 -7.56 -4.78 -8.62
CA ILE A 170 -6.46 -4.83 -9.59
C ILE A 170 -5.25 -5.58 -8.99
N LEU A 171 -4.86 -5.27 -7.75
CA LEU A 171 -3.76 -5.95 -7.07
C LEU A 171 -4.04 -7.45 -6.89
N LEU A 172 -5.26 -7.80 -6.46
CA LEU A 172 -5.69 -9.19 -6.31
C LEU A 172 -5.65 -9.93 -7.64
N LEU A 173 -6.18 -9.31 -8.69
CA LEU A 173 -6.24 -9.90 -10.03
C LEU A 173 -4.83 -10.18 -10.55
N LEU A 174 -3.91 -9.23 -10.44
CA LEU A 174 -2.51 -9.40 -10.85
C LEU A 174 -1.82 -10.54 -10.08
N ALA A 175 -2.03 -10.62 -8.77
CA ALA A 175 -1.45 -11.67 -7.96
C ALA A 175 -2.04 -13.05 -8.26
N LEU A 176 -3.35 -13.14 -8.50
CA LEU A 176 -4.03 -14.38 -8.89
C LEU A 176 -3.59 -14.85 -10.28
N LEU A 177 -3.44 -13.95 -11.25
CA LEU A 177 -2.93 -14.29 -12.59
C LEU A 177 -1.53 -14.90 -12.52
N TYR A 178 -0.67 -14.41 -11.64
CA TYR A 178 0.64 -15.02 -11.41
C TYR A 178 0.51 -16.46 -10.93
N PHE A 179 -0.32 -16.75 -9.92
CA PHE A 179 -0.49 -18.10 -9.39
C PHE A 179 -1.11 -19.06 -10.41
N ILE A 180 -2.06 -18.58 -11.22
CA ILE A 180 -2.67 -19.39 -12.29
C ILE A 180 -1.62 -19.75 -13.35
N SER A 181 -0.82 -18.78 -13.79
CA SER A 181 0.24 -18.96 -14.77
C SER A 181 1.32 -19.95 -14.29
N THR A 182 1.72 -19.84 -13.03
CA THR A 182 2.76 -20.70 -12.43
C THR A 182 2.28 -22.12 -12.22
N LYS A 183 1.01 -22.34 -11.81
CA LYS A 183 0.41 -23.68 -11.74
C LYS A 183 0.31 -24.35 -13.10
N GLY A 184 0.03 -23.61 -14.15
CA GLY A 184 0.00 -24.12 -15.53
C GLY A 184 1.36 -24.64 -15.99
N ARG A 185 2.45 -23.94 -15.68
CA ARG A 185 3.82 -24.35 -16.01
C ARG A 185 4.27 -25.62 -15.26
N LYS A 186 3.99 -25.72 -13.96
CA LYS A 186 4.32 -26.91 -13.15
C LYS A 186 3.59 -28.19 -13.63
N LYS A 187 2.44 -28.04 -14.28
CA LYS A 187 1.66 -29.18 -14.80
C LYS A 187 2.10 -29.64 -16.20
N GLN A 188 2.87 -28.82 -16.94
CA GLN A 188 3.44 -29.17 -18.25
C GLN A 188 4.84 -29.80 -18.14
N SER A 189 5.50 -29.67 -16.99
CA SER A 189 6.85 -30.22 -16.74
C SER A 189 6.83 -31.51 -15.89
N ALA A 190 5.66 -32.04 -15.55
CA ALA A 190 5.44 -33.31 -14.86
C ALA A 190 4.77 -34.30 -15.81
#